data_5d93ad5760cf577af42bf40fcfe9d79c
#
_entry.id   5d93ad5760cf577af42bf40fcfe9d79c
#
_cell.length_a   1.000
_cell.length_b   1.000
_cell.length_c   1.000
_cell.angle_alpha   90.00
_cell.angle_beta   90.00
_cell.angle_gamma   90.00
#
_symmetry.space_group_name_H-M   'P 1'
#
loop_
_entity.id
_entity.type
_entity.pdbx_description
1 polymer ?
#
loop_
_entity_poly.entity_id
_entity_poly.type
_entity_poly.pdbx_seq_one_letter_code
_entity_poly.pdbx_strand_id
1 'polypeptide(L)'
;MHLTRQFALLVVVMVAGFGALAGAQKKPAAKRARVSFVEPKNGATVTSPVHMKFAATGIQIAPVPPGDLTTARPGIAHFHVGIDQSCLPPGKTIVKGTPSWVHFGDGKSEFDSQLTPGKHKLALQLGDDLHNTLPGACAVITVNVKK
;
A
#
# COMPACT_ATOMS: atom_id res chain seq x y z
N MET A 1 -9.52 71.94 -61.14
CA MET A 1 -8.37 71.23 -60.61
C MET A 1 -8.53 71.16 -59.11
N HIS A 2 -9.08 70.06 -58.55
CA HIS A 2 -9.15 69.81 -57.09
C HIS A 2 -8.39 68.54 -56.76
N LEU A 3 -7.28 68.71 -56.03
CA LEU A 3 -6.50 67.61 -55.49
C LEU A 3 -7.14 67.19 -54.15
N THR A 4 -7.73 66.01 -54.11
CA THR A 4 -8.17 65.35 -52.86
C THR A 4 -7.04 64.46 -52.26
N ARG A 5 -6.51 64.92 -51.15
CA ARG A 5 -5.51 64.14 -50.32
C ARG A 5 -6.28 63.09 -49.52
N GLN A 6 -6.02 61.82 -49.82
CA GLN A 6 -6.49 60.70 -48.95
C GLN A 6 -5.47 60.50 -47.85
N PHE A 7 -5.91 60.65 -46.60
CA PHE A 7 -5.17 60.26 -45.43
C PHE A 7 -5.48 58.76 -45.17
N ALA A 8 -4.44 57.93 -45.32
CA ALA A 8 -4.51 56.53 -44.90
C ALA A 8 -4.27 56.45 -43.39
N LEU A 9 -5.30 56.01 -42.66
CA LEU A 9 -5.24 55.75 -41.23
C LEU A 9 -4.66 54.34 -41.01
N LEU A 10 -3.41 54.26 -40.48
CA LEU A 10 -2.77 52.99 -40.15
C LEU A 10 -3.29 52.58 -38.76
N VAL A 11 -4.14 51.58 -38.67
CA VAL A 11 -4.57 50.97 -37.41
C VAL A 11 -3.56 49.86 -37.02
N VAL A 12 -2.72 50.16 -36.03
CA VAL A 12 -1.84 49.18 -35.43
C VAL A 12 -2.63 48.36 -34.39
N VAL A 13 -2.96 47.14 -34.73
CA VAL A 13 -3.58 46.18 -33.77
C VAL A 13 -2.45 45.55 -32.94
N MET A 14 -2.33 46.00 -31.71
CA MET A 14 -1.48 45.32 -30.73
C MET A 14 -2.19 44.05 -30.20
N VAL A 15 -1.75 42.88 -30.65
CA VAL A 15 -2.19 41.61 -30.12
C VAL A 15 -1.39 41.34 -28.83
N ALA A 16 -1.99 41.59 -27.67
CA ALA A 16 -1.42 41.22 -26.39
C ALA A 16 -1.54 39.70 -26.24
N GLY A 17 -0.39 39.00 -26.44
CA GLY A 17 -0.30 37.56 -26.20
C GLY A 17 -0.38 37.25 -24.68
N PHE A 18 -1.52 36.77 -24.24
CA PHE A 18 -1.65 36.14 -22.91
C PHE A 18 -0.91 34.80 -22.92
N GLY A 19 0.36 34.79 -22.50
CA GLY A 19 1.09 33.58 -22.22
C GLY A 19 0.50 32.89 -20.98
N ALA A 20 -0.32 31.84 -21.17
CA ALA A 20 -0.77 31.00 -20.08
C ALA A 20 0.44 30.23 -19.51
N LEU A 21 0.94 30.66 -18.35
CA LEU A 21 1.86 29.88 -17.53
C LEU A 21 1.11 28.63 -17.03
N ALA A 22 1.22 27.52 -17.76
CA ALA A 22 0.78 26.22 -17.30
C ALA A 22 1.65 25.80 -16.10
N GLY A 23 1.20 26.12 -14.89
CA GLY A 23 1.79 25.63 -13.65
C GLY A 23 1.69 24.11 -13.62
N ALA A 24 2.80 23.42 -13.80
CA ALA A 24 2.86 21.96 -13.62
C ALA A 24 2.50 21.62 -12.15
N GLN A 25 1.27 21.23 -11.90
CA GLN A 25 0.84 20.73 -10.60
C GLN A 25 1.59 19.44 -10.32
N LYS A 26 2.55 19.49 -9.39
CA LYS A 26 3.28 18.33 -8.91
C LYS A 26 2.27 17.37 -8.27
N LYS A 27 1.99 16.25 -8.96
CA LYS A 27 1.12 15.18 -8.46
C LYS A 27 1.62 14.75 -7.07
N PRO A 28 0.77 14.73 -6.02
CA PRO A 28 1.19 14.30 -4.70
C PRO A 28 1.84 12.92 -4.79
N ALA A 29 3.02 12.76 -4.20
CA ALA A 29 3.68 11.47 -4.15
C ALA A 29 2.76 10.47 -3.42
N ALA A 30 2.46 9.33 -4.04
CA ALA A 30 1.67 8.29 -3.43
C ALA A 30 2.32 7.90 -2.09
N LYS A 31 1.56 7.92 -1.00
CA LYS A 31 2.05 7.49 0.31
C LYS A 31 2.47 6.03 0.20
N ARG A 32 3.69 5.71 0.64
CA ARG A 32 4.16 4.32 0.67
C ARG A 32 3.32 3.51 1.65
N ALA A 33 2.90 2.32 1.24
CA ALA A 33 2.24 1.36 2.11
C ALA A 33 3.15 0.98 3.28
N ARG A 34 2.62 0.95 4.50
CA ARG A 34 3.30 0.49 5.71
C ARG A 34 2.36 -0.38 6.51
N VAL A 35 2.93 -1.30 7.29
CA VAL A 35 2.20 -2.17 8.21
C VAL A 35 2.84 -2.16 9.59
N SER A 36 2.05 -2.46 10.60
CA SER A 36 2.52 -2.65 11.97
C SER A 36 1.64 -3.64 12.71
N PHE A 37 2.25 -4.37 13.65
CA PHE A 37 1.51 -5.07 14.68
C PHE A 37 0.96 -4.03 15.68
N VAL A 38 -0.35 -4.02 15.88
CA VAL A 38 -0.98 -3.31 16.98
C VAL A 38 -0.83 -4.14 18.25
N GLU A 39 -1.09 -5.46 18.12
CA GLU A 39 -0.88 -6.49 19.12
C GLU A 39 -0.38 -7.77 18.45
N PRO A 40 0.51 -8.52 19.15
CA PRO A 40 1.26 -8.14 20.34
C PRO A 40 2.38 -7.13 20.03
N LYS A 41 2.96 -6.51 21.06
CA LYS A 41 4.16 -5.66 20.90
C LYS A 41 5.41 -6.52 20.71
N ASN A 42 6.42 -5.95 20.04
CA ASN A 42 7.71 -6.64 19.91
C ASN A 42 8.32 -6.95 21.28
N GLY A 43 8.78 -8.17 21.47
CA GLY A 43 9.33 -8.66 22.72
C GLY A 43 8.29 -9.08 23.77
N ALA A 44 7.00 -9.03 23.44
CA ALA A 44 5.96 -9.39 24.40
C ALA A 44 6.05 -10.87 24.82
N THR A 45 5.69 -11.12 26.08
CA THR A 45 5.41 -12.46 26.58
C THR A 45 3.90 -12.66 26.57
N VAL A 46 3.44 -13.70 25.89
CA VAL A 46 2.03 -13.96 25.60
C VAL A 46 1.66 -15.40 25.95
N THR A 47 0.37 -15.72 25.97
CA THR A 47 -0.16 -17.08 26.09
C THR A 47 -0.85 -17.50 24.79
N SER A 48 -0.86 -18.80 24.50
CA SER A 48 -1.60 -19.36 23.35
C SER A 48 -3.06 -19.60 23.71
N PRO A 49 -4.05 -19.29 22.85
CA PRO A 49 -3.89 -18.68 21.53
C PRO A 49 -3.38 -17.21 21.61
N VAL A 50 -2.49 -16.84 20.72
CA VAL A 50 -1.93 -15.50 20.66
C VAL A 50 -2.86 -14.62 19.82
N HIS A 51 -3.46 -13.61 20.47
CA HIS A 51 -4.24 -12.59 19.74
C HIS A 51 -3.31 -11.65 18.97
N MET A 52 -3.57 -11.48 17.68
CA MET A 52 -2.80 -10.61 16.80
C MET A 52 -3.72 -9.58 16.16
N LYS A 53 -3.32 -8.33 16.19
CA LYS A 53 -4.03 -7.21 15.54
C LYS A 53 -3.06 -6.35 14.74
N PHE A 54 -3.49 -5.91 13.56
CA PHE A 54 -2.68 -5.25 12.56
C PHE A 54 -3.22 -3.88 12.18
N ALA A 55 -2.32 -3.02 11.69
CA ALA A 55 -2.68 -1.77 11.05
C ALA A 55 -1.88 -1.60 9.76
N ALA A 56 -2.49 -0.90 8.78
CA ALA A 56 -1.84 -0.47 7.55
C ALA A 56 -2.08 1.02 7.31
N THR A 57 -1.14 1.69 6.65
CA THR A 57 -1.25 3.07 6.21
C THR A 57 -0.76 3.21 4.78
N GLY A 58 -1.28 4.22 4.05
CA GLY A 58 -0.88 4.50 2.67
C GLY A 58 -1.46 3.54 1.63
N ILE A 59 -2.35 2.62 2.03
CA ILE A 59 -3.02 1.65 1.18
C ILE A 59 -4.37 1.26 1.78
N GLN A 60 -5.31 0.85 0.95
CA GLN A 60 -6.60 0.33 1.41
C GLN A 60 -6.52 -1.18 1.63
N ILE A 61 -7.02 -1.65 2.79
CA ILE A 61 -7.20 -3.07 3.05
C ILE A 61 -8.62 -3.47 2.62
N ALA A 62 -8.71 -4.53 1.82
CA ALA A 62 -9.98 -5.06 1.35
C ALA A 62 -9.90 -6.56 1.07
N PRO A 63 -11.05 -7.25 1.05
CA PRO A 63 -11.11 -8.66 0.65
C PRO A 63 -10.60 -8.87 -0.78
N VAL A 64 -9.95 -10.01 -1.01
CA VAL A 64 -9.61 -10.47 -2.36
C VAL A 64 -10.90 -10.85 -3.09
N PRO A 65 -11.16 -10.34 -4.30
CA PRO A 65 -12.33 -10.76 -5.07
C PRO A 65 -12.30 -12.26 -5.35
N PRO A 66 -13.47 -12.91 -5.45
CA PRO A 66 -13.54 -14.31 -5.83
C PRO A 66 -13.17 -14.53 -7.31
N GLY A 67 -12.72 -15.73 -7.63
CA GLY A 67 -12.37 -16.15 -9.00
C GLY A 67 -10.87 -16.03 -9.33
N ASP A 68 -10.54 -16.39 -10.57
CA ASP A 68 -9.16 -16.34 -11.07
C ASP A 68 -8.82 -14.93 -11.53
N LEU A 69 -8.02 -14.23 -10.72
CA LEU A 69 -7.59 -12.88 -11.01
C LEU A 69 -6.32 -12.91 -11.85
N THR A 70 -6.31 -12.09 -12.90
CA THR A 70 -5.12 -11.87 -13.75
C THR A 70 -4.46 -10.52 -13.50
N THR A 71 -5.14 -9.62 -12.78
CA THR A 71 -4.67 -8.24 -12.51
C THR A 71 -5.05 -7.84 -11.09
N ALA A 72 -4.10 -7.25 -10.37
CA ALA A 72 -4.35 -6.69 -9.06
C ALA A 72 -4.98 -5.29 -9.15
N ARG A 73 -5.90 -5.00 -8.21
CA ARG A 73 -6.49 -3.66 -8.08
C ARG A 73 -5.46 -2.66 -7.54
N PRO A 74 -5.29 -1.49 -8.18
CA PRO A 74 -4.36 -0.48 -7.70
C PRO A 74 -4.73 0.03 -6.31
N GLY A 75 -3.75 0.17 -5.41
CA GLY A 75 -3.94 0.77 -4.09
C GLY A 75 -4.71 -0.08 -3.09
N ILE A 76 -4.95 -1.36 -3.40
CA ILE A 76 -5.63 -2.33 -2.54
C ILE A 76 -4.66 -3.46 -2.18
N ALA A 77 -4.77 -3.94 -0.93
CA ALA A 77 -3.98 -5.05 -0.42
C ALA A 77 -4.71 -5.79 0.69
N HIS A 78 -4.15 -6.91 1.12
CA HIS A 78 -4.60 -7.67 2.28
C HIS A 78 -3.41 -8.18 3.10
N PHE A 79 -3.67 -8.56 4.34
CA PHE A 79 -2.63 -8.99 5.25
C PHE A 79 -2.23 -10.46 5.06
N HIS A 80 -0.95 -10.72 5.34
CA HIS A 80 -0.38 -12.05 5.54
C HIS A 80 0.48 -12.05 6.79
N VAL A 81 0.43 -13.12 7.56
CA VAL A 81 1.31 -13.31 8.72
C VAL A 81 2.16 -14.55 8.50
N GLY A 82 3.46 -14.34 8.44
CA GLY A 82 4.45 -15.40 8.45
C GLY A 82 4.81 -15.80 9.88
N ILE A 83 4.58 -17.05 10.25
CA ILE A 83 4.97 -17.63 11.56
C ILE A 83 6.34 -18.26 11.39
N ASP A 84 7.31 -17.81 12.20
CA ASP A 84 8.73 -18.16 12.12
C ASP A 84 9.36 -17.89 10.74
N GLN A 85 8.79 -16.89 10.02
CA GLN A 85 9.24 -16.45 8.73
C GLN A 85 9.91 -15.08 8.79
N SER A 86 10.60 -14.72 7.71
CA SER A 86 11.09 -13.38 7.43
C SER A 86 10.24 -12.70 6.34
N CYS A 87 10.35 -11.38 6.22
CA CYS A 87 9.77 -10.66 5.08
C CYS A 87 10.28 -11.23 3.76
N LEU A 88 9.38 -11.45 2.83
CA LEU A 88 9.74 -11.78 1.45
C LEU A 88 10.15 -10.51 0.70
N PRO A 89 11.04 -10.61 -0.29
CA PRO A 89 11.38 -9.48 -1.16
C PRO A 89 10.15 -8.89 -1.86
N PRO A 90 10.16 -7.58 -2.19
CA PRO A 90 9.08 -6.97 -2.97
C PRO A 90 8.82 -7.68 -4.30
N GLY A 91 7.54 -7.84 -4.65
CA GLY A 91 7.10 -8.53 -5.87
C GLY A 91 7.14 -10.06 -5.78
N LYS A 92 7.59 -10.63 -4.65
CA LYS A 92 7.57 -12.08 -4.44
C LYS A 92 6.16 -12.52 -4.07
N THR A 93 5.66 -13.57 -4.73
CA THR A 93 4.35 -14.15 -4.40
C THR A 93 4.39 -14.88 -3.06
N ILE A 94 3.46 -14.54 -2.16
CA ILE A 94 3.25 -15.26 -0.90
C ILE A 94 2.43 -16.51 -1.20
N VAL A 95 2.98 -17.68 -0.89
CA VAL A 95 2.27 -18.96 -1.09
C VAL A 95 1.24 -19.12 0.03
N LYS A 96 -0.04 -18.94 -0.32
CA LYS A 96 -1.17 -19.11 0.61
C LYS A 96 -1.42 -20.59 0.94
N GLY A 97 -2.06 -20.83 2.08
CA GLY A 97 -2.48 -22.18 2.49
C GLY A 97 -1.33 -23.06 3.03
N THR A 98 -0.20 -22.45 3.40
CA THR A 98 0.87 -23.13 4.12
C THR A 98 0.78 -22.85 5.61
N PRO A 99 1.24 -23.76 6.49
CA PRO A 99 1.29 -23.51 7.94
C PRO A 99 2.14 -22.30 8.32
N SER A 100 3.10 -21.91 7.46
CA SER A 100 4.02 -20.80 7.70
C SER A 100 3.48 -19.44 7.31
N TRP A 101 2.46 -19.36 6.44
CA TRP A 101 1.86 -18.11 5.99
C TRP A 101 0.35 -18.12 6.12
N VAL A 102 -0.17 -17.43 7.14
CA VAL A 102 -1.60 -17.20 7.33
C VAL A 102 -2.08 -16.10 6.38
N HIS A 103 -3.17 -16.33 5.68
CA HIS A 103 -3.71 -15.47 4.63
C HIS A 103 -5.04 -14.85 5.07
N PHE A 104 -5.17 -13.53 4.98
CA PHE A 104 -6.37 -12.76 5.35
C PHE A 104 -7.10 -12.23 4.11
N GLY A 105 -7.43 -13.15 3.20
CA GLY A 105 -8.15 -12.82 1.96
C GLY A 105 -9.58 -12.30 2.16
N ASP A 106 -10.08 -12.33 3.39
CA ASP A 106 -11.38 -11.75 3.80
C ASP A 106 -11.26 -10.27 4.23
N GLY A 107 -10.05 -9.70 4.22
CA GLY A 107 -9.79 -8.31 4.60
C GLY A 107 -9.75 -8.05 6.10
N LYS A 108 -9.76 -9.09 6.94
CA LYS A 108 -9.62 -8.95 8.39
C LYS A 108 -8.26 -8.42 8.78
N SER A 109 -8.20 -7.74 9.93
CA SER A 109 -6.98 -7.16 10.51
C SER A 109 -6.63 -7.72 11.88
N GLU A 110 -7.29 -8.80 12.30
CA GLU A 110 -7.03 -9.47 13.60
C GLU A 110 -7.42 -10.94 13.56
N PHE A 111 -6.72 -11.75 14.35
CA PHE A 111 -7.03 -13.17 14.56
C PHE A 111 -6.29 -13.75 15.78
N ASP A 112 -6.70 -14.94 16.19
CA ASP A 112 -6.05 -15.73 17.22
C ASP A 112 -5.30 -16.91 16.61
N SER A 113 -4.04 -17.10 16.97
CA SER A 113 -3.19 -18.18 16.47
C SER A 113 -2.70 -19.09 17.59
N GLN A 114 -2.87 -20.40 17.39
CA GLN A 114 -2.22 -21.39 18.27
C GLN A 114 -0.74 -21.44 17.95
N LEU A 115 0.08 -21.04 18.91
CA LEU A 115 1.53 -21.15 18.85
C LEU A 115 2.04 -22.05 19.97
N THR A 116 3.08 -22.80 19.69
CA THR A 116 3.75 -23.63 20.71
C THR A 116 4.48 -22.74 21.71
N PRO A 117 4.70 -23.23 22.95
CA PRO A 117 5.56 -22.50 23.89
C PRO A 117 6.96 -22.28 23.33
N GLY A 118 7.51 -21.08 23.53
CA GLY A 118 8.83 -20.70 23.06
C GLY A 118 8.87 -19.35 22.37
N LYS A 119 10.02 -19.04 21.77
CA LYS A 119 10.28 -17.80 21.05
C LYS A 119 9.83 -17.94 19.58
N HIS A 120 8.96 -17.06 19.12
CA HIS A 120 8.50 -17.00 17.75
C HIS A 120 8.84 -15.66 17.09
N LYS A 121 9.18 -15.73 15.82
CA LYS A 121 9.31 -14.57 14.94
C LYS A 121 8.04 -14.46 14.08
N LEU A 122 7.41 -13.30 14.08
CA LEU A 122 6.20 -13.03 13.32
C LEU A 122 6.49 -11.95 12.28
N ALA A 123 6.23 -12.24 11.00
CA ALA A 123 6.37 -11.31 9.90
C ALA A 123 4.98 -10.92 9.38
N LEU A 124 4.61 -9.64 9.52
CA LEU A 124 3.40 -9.09 8.93
C LEU A 124 3.73 -8.46 7.59
N GLN A 125 3.10 -8.91 6.51
CA GLN A 125 3.36 -8.42 5.16
C GLN A 125 2.07 -8.22 4.37
N LEU A 126 2.03 -7.18 3.51
CA LEU A 126 0.92 -6.99 2.57
C LEU A 126 1.21 -7.69 1.25
N GLY A 127 0.17 -8.33 0.72
CA GLY A 127 0.09 -8.80 -0.65
C GLY A 127 -1.01 -8.05 -1.41
N ASP A 128 -0.80 -7.85 -2.71
CA ASP A 128 -1.85 -7.43 -3.64
C ASP A 128 -2.86 -8.57 -3.90
N ASP A 129 -3.87 -8.34 -4.73
CA ASP A 129 -4.88 -9.36 -5.06
C ASP A 129 -4.28 -10.65 -5.66
N LEU A 130 -3.08 -10.58 -6.25
CA LEU A 130 -2.33 -11.72 -6.78
C LEU A 130 -1.34 -12.29 -5.76
N HIS A 131 -1.36 -11.82 -4.50
CA HIS A 131 -0.48 -12.20 -3.40
C HIS A 131 0.99 -11.78 -3.60
N ASN A 132 1.29 -10.85 -4.51
CA ASN A 132 2.63 -10.30 -4.65
C ASN A 132 2.90 -9.27 -3.56
N THR A 133 4.03 -9.40 -2.90
CA THR A 133 4.44 -8.53 -1.80
C THR A 133 4.68 -7.09 -2.25
N LEU A 134 4.24 -6.14 -1.42
CA LEU A 134 4.37 -4.71 -1.70
C LEU A 134 5.66 -4.13 -1.12
N PRO A 135 6.34 -3.18 -1.82
CA PRO A 135 7.54 -2.53 -1.34
C PRO A 135 7.32 -1.80 0.00
N GLY A 136 8.16 -2.07 1.00
CA GLY A 136 8.15 -1.41 2.30
C GLY A 136 6.98 -1.80 3.22
N ALA A 137 6.11 -2.71 2.79
CA ALA A 137 4.92 -3.14 3.52
C ALA A 137 5.18 -4.46 4.28
N CYS A 138 6.23 -4.48 5.09
CA CYS A 138 6.51 -5.58 5.99
C CYS A 138 7.01 -5.07 7.35
N ALA A 139 6.58 -5.74 8.44
CA ALA A 139 7.04 -5.53 9.81
C ALA A 139 7.34 -6.89 10.45
N VAL A 140 8.38 -6.94 11.26
CA VAL A 140 8.77 -8.16 11.99
C VAL A 140 8.80 -7.86 13.48
N ILE A 141 8.21 -8.77 14.27
CA ILE A 141 8.31 -8.77 15.73
C ILE A 141 8.76 -10.15 16.22
N THR A 142 9.18 -10.19 17.46
CA THR A 142 9.43 -11.43 18.21
C THR A 142 8.52 -11.48 19.42
N VAL A 143 7.95 -12.63 19.72
CA VAL A 143 7.16 -12.88 20.94
C VAL A 143 7.70 -14.10 21.67
N ASN A 144 7.43 -14.19 22.97
CA ASN A 144 7.73 -15.37 23.77
C ASN A 144 6.41 -15.96 24.31
N VAL A 145 6.06 -17.15 23.84
CA VAL A 145 4.84 -17.85 24.25
C VAL A 145 5.13 -18.67 25.50
N LYS A 146 4.40 -18.40 26.58
CA LYS A 146 4.47 -19.19 27.83
C LYS A 146 3.88 -20.59 27.65
N LYS A 147 4.36 -21.51 28.48
CA LYS A 147 3.72 -22.82 28.68
C LYS A 147 2.36 -22.67 29.31
#